data_dd40588b3d1ec65a7a010b4c9fc53902
#
_entry.id   dd40588b3d1ec65a7a010b4c9fc53902
#
_cell.length_a   1.000
_cell.length_b   1.000
_cell.length_c   1.000
_cell.angle_alpha   90.00
_cell.angle_beta   90.00
_cell.angle_gamma   90.00
#
_symmetry.space_group_name_H-M   'P 1'
#
loop_
_entity.id
_entity.type
_entity.pdbx_description
1 polymer ?
#
loop_
_entity_poly.entity_id
_entity_poly.type
_entity_poly.pdbx_seq_one_letter_code
_entity_poly.pdbx_strand_id
1 'polypeptide(L)'
;VTEYQPVTAAHGRGRLPMPVRLVSADAELARWGSLLDSVAAAAGDVPALLAVAGNVGSDWPKPGDGQTGRLWELLASVAGVDVAAGRVFEPHLDAQAILAQAGVAPEERGGVWGVFAAEGPGTRLEAKRDGDGILLSGAKPWCSLAPLLDRAVITAHTETGGRAAFAVDLRHPGVTCEDPVWVARGLREIPSGTVHFDQVPALPLGGDDWYFSRPGFAWGGMGVAACWLGGAVAVARDYKESLAAAAEKGREPDQIALAALGETDRILTSTLQYLARTAELIDGGALSNAGALSDGGALPNRTAGADRSAWSEALRVRGTVAAAVERVLSLVGQNRGPAPLAFDEPYAKRMADLALYVRQHHAMRDDAQLGKRTLTGDHPW
;
A
#
# COMPACT_ATOMS: atom_id res chain seq x y z
N VAL A 1 -0.94 -48.05 12.02
CA VAL A 1 -1.33 -46.64 12.26
C VAL A 1 -0.08 -45.98 12.77
N THR A 2 0.67 -45.33 11.90
CA THR A 2 1.89 -44.57 12.23
C THR A 2 1.47 -43.24 12.82
N GLU A 3 1.80 -42.98 14.09
CA GLU A 3 1.59 -41.70 14.72
C GLU A 3 2.29 -40.58 13.92
N TYR A 4 1.51 -39.64 13.47
CA TYR A 4 2.01 -38.40 12.87
C TYR A 4 2.65 -37.54 13.99
N GLN A 5 3.97 -37.51 14.05
CA GLN A 5 4.68 -36.51 14.84
C GLN A 5 4.73 -35.22 14.04
N PRO A 6 4.21 -34.12 14.59
CA PRO A 6 4.35 -32.82 13.96
C PRO A 6 5.85 -32.47 13.92
N VAL A 7 6.37 -32.29 12.71
CA VAL A 7 7.69 -31.70 12.49
C VAL A 7 7.62 -30.30 13.09
N THR A 8 8.19 -30.10 14.26
CA THR A 8 8.46 -28.77 14.78
C THR A 8 9.37 -28.10 13.77
N ALA A 9 8.81 -27.16 13.03
CA ALA A 9 9.56 -26.30 12.12
C ALA A 9 10.67 -25.66 12.94
N ALA A 10 11.92 -26.03 12.68
CA ALA A 10 13.06 -25.30 13.16
C ALA A 10 12.88 -23.87 12.63
N HIS A 11 12.56 -22.94 13.52
CA HIS A 11 12.54 -21.52 13.22
C HIS A 11 13.90 -21.21 12.60
N GLY A 12 13.89 -20.96 11.29
CA GLY A 12 15.08 -20.61 10.55
C GLY A 12 15.79 -19.51 11.32
N ARG A 13 17.08 -19.66 11.57
CA ARG A 13 17.92 -18.67 12.24
C ARG A 13 17.61 -17.33 11.62
N GLY A 14 17.08 -16.40 12.42
CA GLY A 14 16.53 -15.14 12.00
C GLY A 14 17.53 -14.40 11.10
N ARG A 15 17.19 -14.37 9.81
CA ARG A 15 17.93 -13.56 8.85
C ARG A 15 17.63 -12.11 9.16
N LEU A 16 18.67 -11.27 9.22
CA LEU A 16 18.49 -9.83 9.36
C LEU A 16 17.64 -9.31 8.19
N PRO A 17 16.59 -8.54 8.44
CA PRO A 17 15.78 -7.93 7.40
C PRO A 17 16.66 -7.11 6.45
N MET A 18 16.51 -7.31 5.16
CA MET A 18 17.24 -6.56 4.15
C MET A 18 16.34 -5.49 3.52
N PRO A 19 16.72 -4.21 3.56
CA PRO A 19 15.95 -3.16 2.92
C PRO A 19 15.85 -3.37 1.40
N VAL A 20 14.80 -2.83 0.81
CA VAL A 20 14.64 -2.71 -0.63
C VAL A 20 15.20 -1.36 -1.06
N ARG A 21 16.12 -1.35 -2.02
CA ARG A 21 16.75 -0.13 -2.52
C ARG A 21 16.02 0.44 -3.71
N LEU A 22 15.73 1.73 -3.68
CA LEU A 22 15.30 2.53 -4.82
C LEU A 22 16.30 3.64 -5.15
N VAL A 23 16.58 4.51 -4.17
CA VAL A 23 17.34 5.77 -4.37
C VAL A 23 18.51 5.94 -3.39
N SER A 24 18.44 5.31 -2.21
CA SER A 24 19.39 5.57 -1.14
C SER A 24 20.71 4.80 -1.29
N ALA A 25 21.80 5.39 -0.78
CA ALA A 25 23.08 4.71 -0.63
C ALA A 25 23.06 3.71 0.55
N ASP A 26 24.03 2.78 0.60
CA ASP A 26 24.10 1.73 1.63
C ASP A 26 24.08 2.30 3.06
N ALA A 27 24.78 3.39 3.31
CA ALA A 27 24.83 4.02 4.64
C ALA A 27 23.46 4.59 5.08
N GLU A 28 22.63 5.00 4.15
CA GLU A 28 21.27 5.47 4.44
C GLU A 28 20.33 4.30 4.67
N LEU A 29 20.42 3.26 3.85
CA LEU A 29 19.65 2.03 4.02
C LEU A 29 19.93 1.34 5.36
N ALA A 30 21.18 1.41 5.85
CA ALA A 30 21.55 0.86 7.14
C ALA A 30 20.78 1.50 8.31
N ARG A 31 20.31 2.75 8.17
CA ARG A 31 19.48 3.43 9.18
C ARG A 31 18.12 2.78 9.38
N TRP A 32 17.62 2.04 8.39
CA TRP A 32 16.37 1.30 8.50
C TRP A 32 16.50 0.02 9.35
N GLY A 33 17.73 -0.44 9.65
CA GLY A 33 17.97 -1.74 10.29
C GLY A 33 17.14 -1.96 11.54
N SER A 34 17.24 -1.05 12.53
CA SER A 34 16.51 -1.18 13.80
C SER A 34 14.98 -1.15 13.63
N LEU A 35 14.47 -0.37 12.67
CA LEU A 35 13.05 -0.36 12.37
C LEU A 35 12.61 -1.68 11.73
N LEU A 36 13.35 -2.18 10.75
CA LEU A 36 13.04 -3.45 10.09
C LEU A 36 13.15 -4.64 11.05
N ASP A 37 14.09 -4.60 12.01
CA ASP A 37 14.18 -5.59 13.09
C ASP A 37 12.94 -5.55 13.98
N SER A 38 12.45 -4.35 14.32
CA SER A 38 11.21 -4.17 15.09
C SER A 38 9.98 -4.69 14.33
N VAL A 39 9.91 -4.42 13.01
CA VAL A 39 8.86 -4.95 12.14
C VAL A 39 8.91 -6.47 12.08
N ALA A 40 10.10 -7.05 11.94
CA ALA A 40 10.28 -8.50 11.90
C ALA A 40 9.88 -9.18 13.23
N ALA A 41 10.21 -8.54 14.35
CA ALA A 41 9.81 -9.03 15.68
C ALA A 41 8.29 -8.94 15.91
N ALA A 42 7.62 -7.99 15.27
CA ALA A 42 6.17 -7.77 15.37
C ALA A 42 5.36 -8.49 14.27
N ALA A 43 6.02 -9.15 13.31
CA ALA A 43 5.33 -9.80 12.19
C ALA A 43 4.29 -10.82 12.68
N GLY A 44 3.06 -10.70 12.16
CA GLY A 44 1.91 -11.51 12.58
C GLY A 44 1.16 -10.99 13.81
N ASP A 45 1.71 -10.01 14.54
CA ASP A 45 1.07 -9.33 15.68
C ASP A 45 0.67 -7.90 15.27
N VAL A 46 -0.58 -7.69 14.87
CA VAL A 46 -1.06 -6.39 14.37
C VAL A 46 -0.99 -5.28 15.43
N PRO A 47 -1.40 -5.48 16.69
CA PRO A 47 -1.18 -4.49 17.75
C PRO A 47 0.29 -4.06 17.89
N ALA A 48 1.22 -4.99 17.85
CA ALA A 48 2.66 -4.67 17.89
C ALA A 48 3.11 -3.91 16.66
N LEU A 49 2.65 -4.29 15.46
CA LEU A 49 2.94 -3.56 14.20
C LEU A 49 2.37 -2.13 14.23
N LEU A 50 1.17 -1.94 14.75
CA LEU A 50 0.56 -0.60 14.92
C LEU A 50 1.37 0.25 15.91
N ALA A 51 1.86 -0.34 17.01
CA ALA A 51 2.73 0.37 17.95
C ALA A 51 4.05 0.80 17.29
N VAL A 52 4.67 -0.07 16.47
CA VAL A 52 5.87 0.29 15.70
C VAL A 52 5.57 1.40 14.69
N ALA A 53 4.45 1.31 13.95
CA ALA A 53 4.05 2.33 12.97
C ALA A 53 3.75 3.68 13.64
N GLY A 54 3.06 3.69 14.79
CA GLY A 54 2.75 4.90 15.55
C GLY A 54 3.99 5.61 16.12
N ASN A 55 5.07 4.86 16.37
CA ASN A 55 6.37 5.43 16.79
C ASN A 55 7.19 6.00 15.62
N VAL A 56 6.80 5.71 14.39
CA VAL A 56 7.30 6.38 13.20
C VAL A 56 6.68 7.78 13.18
N GLY A 57 7.35 8.75 13.76
CA GLY A 57 6.81 10.07 14.06
C GLY A 57 6.38 10.91 12.85
N SER A 58 5.90 12.13 13.12
CA SER A 58 5.43 13.08 12.10
C SER A 58 6.52 13.55 11.10
N ASP A 59 7.79 13.28 11.39
CA ASP A 59 8.96 13.73 10.63
C ASP A 59 9.32 12.82 9.46
N TRP A 60 8.54 11.75 9.24
CA TRP A 60 8.77 10.87 8.10
C TRP A 60 8.53 11.59 6.77
N PRO A 61 9.29 11.19 5.73
CA PRO A 61 9.07 11.74 4.40
C PRO A 61 7.62 11.60 3.95
N LYS A 62 7.10 12.65 3.35
CA LYS A 62 5.79 12.66 2.70
C LYS A 62 5.96 12.74 1.20
N PRO A 63 5.02 12.20 0.42
CA PRO A 63 5.10 12.30 -1.04
C PRO A 63 5.18 13.78 -1.48
N GLY A 64 6.15 14.14 -2.29
CA GLY A 64 6.34 15.49 -2.82
C GLY A 64 7.15 16.44 -1.94
N ASP A 65 7.66 15.98 -0.80
CA ASP A 65 8.51 16.78 0.11
C ASP A 65 10.02 16.67 -0.22
N GLY A 66 10.36 16.25 -1.45
CA GLY A 66 11.75 16.05 -1.87
C GLY A 66 12.38 14.74 -1.42
N GLN A 67 11.60 13.84 -0.80
CA GLN A 67 12.07 12.55 -0.29
C GLN A 67 11.10 11.40 -0.61
N THR A 68 10.32 11.53 -1.67
CA THR A 68 9.33 10.50 -2.08
C THR A 68 9.98 9.14 -2.29
N GLY A 69 11.16 9.10 -2.90
CA GLY A 69 11.90 7.85 -3.10
C GLY A 69 12.26 7.15 -1.79
N ARG A 70 12.65 7.89 -0.76
CA ARG A 70 12.96 7.35 0.57
C ARG A 70 11.70 6.80 1.28
N LEU A 71 10.57 7.49 1.13
CA LEU A 71 9.29 6.98 1.64
C LEU A 71 8.94 5.64 0.98
N TRP A 72 9.10 5.54 -0.34
CA TRP A 72 8.79 4.30 -1.06
C TRP A 72 9.79 3.18 -0.77
N GLU A 73 11.06 3.50 -0.52
CA GLU A 73 12.05 2.53 0.00
C GLU A 73 11.63 1.95 1.35
N LEU A 74 11.17 2.81 2.25
CA LEU A 74 10.66 2.38 3.54
C LEU A 74 9.46 1.43 3.37
N LEU A 75 8.44 1.86 2.62
CA LEU A 75 7.22 1.07 2.39
C LEU A 75 7.54 -0.28 1.74
N ALA A 76 8.41 -0.29 0.72
CA ALA A 76 8.86 -1.52 0.07
C ALA A 76 9.66 -2.41 1.04
N SER A 77 10.51 -1.82 1.88
CA SER A 77 11.33 -2.57 2.84
C SER A 77 10.48 -3.21 3.93
N VAL A 78 9.53 -2.47 4.50
CA VAL A 78 8.56 -2.98 5.50
C VAL A 78 7.73 -4.12 4.91
N ALA A 79 7.16 -3.94 3.72
CA ALA A 79 6.39 -4.97 3.04
C ALA A 79 7.26 -6.17 2.60
N GLY A 80 8.56 -5.96 2.37
CA GLY A 80 9.54 -7.01 2.11
C GLY A 80 9.84 -7.88 3.33
N VAL A 81 9.71 -7.33 4.54
CA VAL A 81 9.77 -8.10 5.79
C VAL A 81 8.47 -8.89 5.97
N ASP A 82 7.34 -8.20 5.99
CA ASP A 82 6.00 -8.76 6.09
C ASP A 82 5.01 -7.92 5.28
N VAL A 83 4.25 -8.57 4.39
CA VAL A 83 3.29 -7.87 3.51
C VAL A 83 2.17 -7.23 4.33
N ALA A 84 1.74 -7.87 5.41
CA ALA A 84 0.73 -7.32 6.32
C ALA A 84 1.26 -6.09 7.06
N ALA A 85 2.55 -6.06 7.44
CA ALA A 85 3.18 -4.87 7.99
C ALA A 85 3.14 -3.70 6.99
N GLY A 86 3.41 -3.95 5.70
CA GLY A 86 3.21 -2.94 4.65
C GLY A 86 1.78 -2.39 4.65
N ARG A 87 0.78 -3.25 4.87
CA ARG A 87 -0.64 -2.87 4.92
C ARG A 87 -1.04 -2.13 6.21
N VAL A 88 -0.21 -2.18 7.26
CA VAL A 88 -0.35 -1.37 8.49
C VAL A 88 0.31 0.00 8.31
N PHE A 89 1.55 0.02 7.83
CA PHE A 89 2.36 1.25 7.72
C PHE A 89 1.85 2.21 6.66
N GLU A 90 1.48 1.70 5.48
CA GLU A 90 1.09 2.54 4.34
C GLU A 90 -0.11 3.43 4.65
N PRO A 91 -1.26 2.93 5.17
CA PRO A 91 -2.39 3.80 5.48
C PRO A 91 -2.11 4.78 6.61
N HIS A 92 -1.28 4.41 7.59
CA HIS A 92 -0.89 5.31 8.65
C HIS A 92 -0.06 6.49 8.11
N LEU A 93 0.93 6.21 7.28
CA LEU A 93 1.78 7.25 6.68
C LEU A 93 1.02 8.09 5.64
N ASP A 94 0.08 7.50 4.88
CA ASP A 94 -0.80 8.27 3.99
C ASP A 94 -1.72 9.19 4.78
N ALA A 95 -2.29 8.74 5.90
CA ALA A 95 -3.07 9.60 6.79
C ALA A 95 -2.24 10.77 7.30
N GLN A 96 -1.00 10.55 7.74
CA GLN A 96 -0.09 11.63 8.17
C GLN A 96 0.18 12.64 7.06
N ALA A 97 0.32 12.18 5.82
CA ALA A 97 0.51 13.06 4.66
C ALA A 97 -0.77 13.85 4.33
N ILE A 98 -1.95 13.22 4.39
CA ILE A 98 -3.25 13.88 4.18
C ILE A 98 -3.47 14.98 5.22
N LEU A 99 -3.26 14.66 6.50
CA LEU A 99 -3.44 15.61 7.61
C LEU A 99 -2.49 16.81 7.48
N ALA A 100 -1.22 16.54 7.09
CA ALA A 100 -0.25 17.60 6.84
C ALA A 100 -0.69 18.52 5.70
N GLN A 101 -1.16 17.96 4.58
CA GLN A 101 -1.67 18.73 3.44
C GLN A 101 -2.94 19.52 3.77
N ALA A 102 -3.76 19.02 4.70
CA ALA A 102 -4.94 19.73 5.21
C ALA A 102 -4.60 20.82 6.25
N GLY A 103 -3.34 20.96 6.63
CA GLY A 103 -2.91 21.97 7.61
C GLY A 103 -3.19 21.59 9.07
N VAL A 104 -3.49 20.32 9.37
CA VAL A 104 -3.65 19.85 10.76
C VAL A 104 -2.30 19.93 11.47
N ALA A 105 -2.28 20.45 12.68
CA ALA A 105 -1.05 20.63 13.46
C ALA A 105 -0.41 19.28 13.85
N PRO A 106 0.94 19.17 13.91
CA PRO A 106 1.61 17.90 14.22
C PRO A 106 1.15 17.27 15.53
N GLU A 107 0.90 18.06 16.57
CA GLU A 107 0.43 17.63 17.88
C GLU A 107 -0.98 17.00 17.85
N GLU A 108 -1.77 17.30 16.85
CA GLU A 108 -3.13 16.77 16.67
C GLU A 108 -3.14 15.47 15.86
N ARG A 109 -1.99 15.08 15.27
CA ARG A 109 -1.85 13.88 14.43
C ARG A 109 -1.44 12.62 15.20
N GLY A 110 -1.39 12.66 16.51
CA GLY A 110 -0.98 11.54 17.37
C GLY A 110 -1.89 10.32 17.23
N GLY A 111 -1.40 9.15 17.70
CA GLY A 111 -2.09 7.87 17.61
C GLY A 111 -1.90 7.17 16.25
N VAL A 112 -2.55 6.02 16.09
CA VAL A 112 -2.51 5.24 14.86
C VAL A 112 -3.73 5.52 14.00
N TRP A 113 -3.50 5.72 12.71
CA TRP A 113 -4.48 6.23 11.76
C TRP A 113 -4.75 5.24 10.62
N GLY A 114 -6.01 5.21 10.17
CA GLY A 114 -6.39 4.59 8.90
C GLY A 114 -6.82 5.59 7.85
N VAL A 115 -7.02 5.13 6.61
CA VAL A 115 -7.63 5.90 5.52
C VAL A 115 -8.75 5.07 4.91
N PHE A 116 -10.00 5.55 5.02
CA PHE A 116 -11.20 4.85 4.59
C PHE A 116 -11.93 5.66 3.50
N ALA A 117 -11.49 5.47 2.25
CA ALA A 117 -12.01 6.19 1.09
C ALA A 117 -12.84 5.31 0.13
N ALA A 118 -12.88 3.99 0.35
CA ALA A 118 -13.63 3.07 -0.50
C ALA A 118 -15.14 3.29 -0.39
N GLU A 119 -15.85 3.04 -1.49
CA GLU A 119 -17.31 2.95 -1.56
C GLU A 119 -17.71 1.50 -1.82
N GLY A 120 -18.93 1.13 -1.45
CA GLY A 120 -19.46 -0.21 -1.67
C GLY A 120 -20.97 -0.22 -1.88
N PRO A 121 -21.50 -1.25 -2.56
CA PRO A 121 -22.93 -1.39 -2.74
C PRO A 121 -23.67 -1.47 -1.39
N GLY A 122 -24.77 -0.74 -1.26
CA GLY A 122 -25.61 -0.78 -0.06
C GLY A 122 -25.05 -0.04 1.16
N THR A 123 -23.89 0.60 1.05
CA THR A 123 -23.30 1.41 2.12
C THR A 123 -23.20 2.86 1.67
N ARG A 124 -23.51 3.79 2.58
CA ARG A 124 -23.35 5.23 2.36
C ARG A 124 -23.08 5.91 3.68
N LEU A 125 -22.03 6.72 3.71
CA LEU A 125 -21.70 7.59 4.83
C LEU A 125 -21.99 9.03 4.44
N GLU A 126 -22.76 9.73 5.27
CA GLU A 126 -23.15 11.12 5.05
C GLU A 126 -22.54 12.03 6.10
N ALA A 127 -22.12 13.20 5.67
CA ALA A 127 -21.67 14.30 6.51
C ALA A 127 -22.73 15.40 6.50
N LYS A 128 -23.21 15.79 7.69
CA LYS A 128 -24.21 16.84 7.87
C LYS A 128 -23.72 17.92 8.80
N ARG A 129 -24.09 19.17 8.54
CA ARG A 129 -23.81 20.26 9.46
C ARG A 129 -24.66 20.14 10.72
N ASP A 130 -24.04 20.43 11.87
CA ASP A 130 -24.68 20.59 13.16
C ASP A 130 -24.08 21.81 13.85
N GLY A 131 -24.77 22.95 13.74
CA GLY A 131 -24.20 24.24 14.15
C GLY A 131 -22.91 24.56 13.39
N ASP A 132 -21.81 24.76 14.13
CA ASP A 132 -20.47 25.00 13.56
C ASP A 132 -19.70 23.69 13.29
N GLY A 133 -20.24 22.53 13.69
CA GLY A 133 -19.62 21.22 13.55
C GLY A 133 -20.11 20.42 12.34
N ILE A 134 -19.51 19.25 12.18
CA ILE A 134 -19.95 18.21 11.22
C ILE A 134 -20.18 16.91 11.98
N LEU A 135 -21.29 16.26 11.68
CA LEU A 135 -21.62 14.92 12.18
C LEU A 135 -21.65 13.92 11.02
N LEU A 136 -21.04 12.76 11.24
CA LEU A 136 -21.09 11.64 10.31
C LEU A 136 -22.17 10.65 10.74
N SER A 137 -22.99 10.21 9.78
CA SER A 137 -23.99 9.17 9.98
C SER A 137 -24.07 8.24 8.78
N GLY A 138 -24.22 6.93 9.06
CA GLY A 138 -24.31 5.91 8.01
C GLY A 138 -23.21 4.86 8.11
N ALA A 139 -22.80 4.27 6.99
CA ALA A 139 -21.88 3.15 6.97
C ALA A 139 -20.74 3.35 5.95
N LYS A 140 -19.53 2.92 6.32
CA LYS A 140 -18.33 2.92 5.48
C LYS A 140 -17.80 1.51 5.33
N PRO A 141 -17.67 0.98 4.11
CA PRO A 141 -17.15 -0.36 3.88
C PRO A 141 -15.61 -0.35 3.79
N TRP A 142 -15.00 -1.54 3.86
CA TRP A 142 -13.57 -1.75 3.67
C TRP A 142 -12.67 -1.01 4.68
N CYS A 143 -13.14 -0.85 5.90
CA CYS A 143 -12.41 -0.20 6.97
C CYS A 143 -11.43 -1.18 7.64
N SER A 144 -10.27 -1.35 7.03
CA SER A 144 -9.23 -2.28 7.53
C SER A 144 -8.78 -1.89 8.94
N LEU A 145 -8.76 -2.86 9.84
CA LEU A 145 -8.25 -2.71 11.22
C LEU A 145 -9.00 -1.68 12.07
N ALA A 146 -10.16 -1.18 11.68
CA ALA A 146 -10.88 -0.12 12.39
C ALA A 146 -11.02 -0.34 13.91
N PRO A 147 -11.26 -1.56 14.43
CA PRO A 147 -11.34 -1.79 15.88
C PRO A 147 -10.02 -1.55 16.65
N LEU A 148 -8.88 -1.54 15.95
CA LEU A 148 -7.55 -1.41 16.55
C LEU A 148 -6.93 -0.02 16.36
N LEU A 149 -7.53 0.83 15.50
CA LEU A 149 -7.04 2.17 15.22
C LEU A 149 -7.61 3.19 16.20
N ASP A 150 -6.87 4.26 16.44
CA ASP A 150 -7.36 5.39 17.23
C ASP A 150 -8.24 6.31 16.39
N ARG A 151 -7.81 6.60 15.17
CA ARG A 151 -8.42 7.61 14.29
C ARG A 151 -8.36 7.18 12.82
N ALA A 152 -9.16 7.84 11.99
CA ALA A 152 -9.09 7.64 10.54
C ALA A 152 -9.37 8.94 9.77
N VAL A 153 -8.77 9.02 8.58
CA VAL A 153 -9.23 9.91 7.53
C VAL A 153 -10.31 9.17 6.75
N ILE A 154 -11.51 9.72 6.70
CA ILE A 154 -12.68 9.06 6.10
C ILE A 154 -13.32 9.97 5.07
N THR A 155 -13.70 9.44 3.90
CA THR A 155 -14.50 10.21 2.94
C THR A 155 -16.00 9.94 3.16
N ALA A 156 -16.81 11.02 3.14
CA ALA A 156 -18.25 10.97 3.24
C ALA A 156 -18.93 11.86 2.20
N HIS A 157 -20.19 11.58 1.90
CA HIS A 157 -21.01 12.41 1.02
C HIS A 157 -21.49 13.65 1.77
N THR A 158 -21.43 14.79 1.11
CA THR A 158 -21.85 16.08 1.67
C THR A 158 -23.26 16.44 1.24
N GLU A 159 -23.89 17.38 1.92
CA GLU A 159 -25.23 17.91 1.59
C GLU A 159 -25.26 18.63 0.23
N THR A 160 -24.13 19.09 -0.26
CA THR A 160 -23.95 19.71 -1.59
C THR A 160 -23.90 18.70 -2.73
N GLY A 161 -23.90 17.38 -2.41
CA GLY A 161 -23.79 16.28 -3.37
C GLY A 161 -22.36 15.90 -3.74
N GLY A 162 -21.34 16.59 -3.19
CA GLY A 162 -19.91 16.25 -3.33
C GLY A 162 -19.48 15.15 -2.35
N ARG A 163 -18.16 14.91 -2.32
CA ARG A 163 -17.49 14.06 -1.32
C ARG A 163 -16.38 14.85 -0.65
N ALA A 164 -16.33 14.81 0.67
CA ALA A 164 -15.27 15.46 1.43
C ALA A 164 -14.56 14.47 2.35
N ALA A 165 -13.35 14.83 2.81
CA ALA A 165 -12.59 14.08 3.78
C ALA A 165 -12.73 14.65 5.18
N PHE A 166 -12.70 13.76 6.17
CA PHE A 166 -12.87 14.10 7.57
C PHE A 166 -11.88 13.32 8.42
N ALA A 167 -11.30 13.96 9.44
CA ALA A 167 -10.58 13.29 10.51
C ALA A 167 -11.58 12.89 11.61
N VAL A 168 -11.56 11.63 12.02
CA VAL A 168 -12.56 11.03 12.91
C VAL A 168 -11.87 10.24 14.02
N ASP A 169 -12.35 10.39 15.26
CA ASP A 169 -12.01 9.54 16.38
C ASP A 169 -12.81 8.23 16.31
N LEU A 170 -12.12 7.10 16.09
CA LEU A 170 -12.76 5.78 16.03
C LEU A 170 -13.12 5.21 17.41
N ARG A 171 -12.69 5.85 18.51
CA ARG A 171 -13.04 5.49 19.88
C ARG A 171 -14.36 6.14 20.36
N HIS A 172 -14.94 7.03 19.52
CA HIS A 172 -16.20 7.68 19.84
C HIS A 172 -17.34 6.67 20.03
N PRO A 173 -18.23 6.81 21.05
CA PRO A 173 -19.32 5.86 21.33
C PRO A 173 -20.29 5.62 20.17
N GLY A 174 -20.44 6.59 19.28
CA GLY A 174 -21.25 6.46 18.06
C GLY A 174 -20.58 5.66 16.92
N VAL A 175 -19.35 5.14 17.10
CA VAL A 175 -18.66 4.30 16.14
C VAL A 175 -18.87 2.84 16.51
N THR A 176 -19.41 2.06 15.57
CA THR A 176 -19.59 0.61 15.74
C THR A 176 -18.95 -0.13 14.56
N CYS A 177 -17.98 -1.00 14.85
CA CYS A 177 -17.37 -1.86 13.86
C CYS A 177 -18.14 -3.18 13.76
N GLU A 178 -18.57 -3.55 12.55
CA GLU A 178 -19.08 -4.89 12.32
C GLU A 178 -17.96 -5.92 12.45
N ASP A 179 -18.28 -7.09 13.01
CA ASP A 179 -17.37 -8.24 12.97
C ASP A 179 -17.33 -8.78 11.53
N PRO A 180 -16.22 -8.60 10.80
CA PRO A 180 -16.19 -8.92 9.38
C PRO A 180 -16.15 -10.44 9.17
N VAL A 181 -16.92 -10.92 8.22
CA VAL A 181 -16.77 -12.29 7.68
C VAL A 181 -15.49 -12.29 6.83
N TRP A 182 -14.33 -12.43 7.49
CA TRP A 182 -13.04 -12.38 6.82
C TRP A 182 -12.48 -13.79 6.60
N VAL A 183 -12.72 -14.35 5.40
CA VAL A 183 -12.32 -15.72 5.02
C VAL A 183 -11.07 -15.76 4.14
N ALA A 184 -10.42 -14.61 3.93
CA ALA A 184 -9.22 -14.49 3.10
C ALA A 184 -8.08 -15.38 3.61
N ARG A 185 -7.34 -15.98 2.69
CA ARG A 185 -6.16 -16.78 3.02
C ARG A 185 -4.90 -15.92 3.13
N GLY A 186 -4.83 -14.85 2.33
CA GLY A 186 -3.82 -13.80 2.47
C GLY A 186 -4.35 -12.67 3.34
N LEU A 187 -3.44 -11.90 3.97
CA LEU A 187 -3.75 -10.80 4.88
C LEU A 187 -4.80 -11.19 5.94
N ARG A 188 -4.67 -12.38 6.50
CA ARG A 188 -5.64 -12.94 7.46
C ARG A 188 -5.78 -12.08 8.70
N GLU A 189 -4.70 -11.46 9.12
CA GLU A 189 -4.60 -10.56 10.28
C GLU A 189 -5.04 -9.13 9.97
N ILE A 190 -5.43 -8.81 8.72
CA ILE A 190 -5.87 -7.48 8.29
C ILE A 190 -7.35 -7.50 7.89
N PRO A 191 -8.28 -7.86 8.79
CA PRO A 191 -9.69 -7.87 8.45
C PRO A 191 -10.18 -6.48 8.07
N SER A 192 -11.04 -6.42 7.05
CA SER A 192 -11.63 -5.18 6.53
C SER A 192 -13.15 -5.29 6.58
N GLY A 193 -13.76 -4.67 7.58
CA GLY A 193 -15.21 -4.70 7.83
C GLY A 193 -15.90 -3.40 7.46
N THR A 194 -17.20 -3.36 7.73
CA THR A 194 -18.01 -2.15 7.68
C THR A 194 -17.94 -1.45 9.04
N VAL A 195 -17.87 -0.13 9.03
CA VAL A 195 -17.97 0.72 10.23
C VAL A 195 -19.23 1.58 10.10
N HIS A 196 -20.05 1.57 11.15
CA HIS A 196 -21.22 2.40 11.30
C HIS A 196 -20.93 3.60 12.16
N PHE A 197 -21.48 4.73 11.76
CA PHE A 197 -21.37 6.02 12.42
C PHE A 197 -22.77 6.52 12.79
N ASP A 198 -22.97 6.87 14.05
CA ASP A 198 -24.21 7.48 14.54
C ASP A 198 -23.89 8.83 15.15
N GLN A 199 -24.13 9.90 14.40
CA GLN A 199 -23.91 11.28 14.80
C GLN A 199 -22.50 11.53 15.34
N VAL A 200 -21.47 10.98 14.68
CA VAL A 200 -20.06 11.06 15.13
C VAL A 200 -19.47 12.39 14.71
N PRO A 201 -18.95 13.22 15.64
CA PRO A 201 -18.26 14.45 15.31
C PRO A 201 -17.02 14.21 14.45
N ALA A 202 -16.80 15.07 13.47
CA ALA A 202 -15.71 14.96 12.53
C ALA A 202 -15.10 16.30 12.17
N LEU A 203 -13.77 16.34 12.05
CA LEU A 203 -13.02 17.52 11.61
C LEU A 203 -12.93 17.52 10.07
N PRO A 204 -13.46 18.53 9.38
CA PRO A 204 -13.32 18.63 7.93
C PRO A 204 -11.85 18.80 7.51
N LEU A 205 -11.45 18.08 6.48
CA LEU A 205 -10.13 18.16 5.85
C LEU A 205 -10.29 18.71 4.43
N GLY A 206 -10.03 20.00 4.26
CA GLY A 206 -10.30 20.69 3.00
C GLY A 206 -11.80 20.87 2.72
N GLY A 207 -12.13 21.21 1.48
CA GLY A 207 -13.52 21.36 1.01
C GLY A 207 -14.02 20.15 0.26
N ASP A 208 -15.20 20.29 -0.39
CA ASP A 208 -15.75 19.26 -1.28
C ASP A 208 -14.74 18.92 -2.38
N ASP A 209 -14.60 17.62 -2.63
CA ASP A 209 -13.71 17.01 -3.62
C ASP A 209 -12.20 17.31 -3.45
N TRP A 210 -11.80 18.06 -2.39
CA TRP A 210 -10.39 18.34 -2.11
C TRP A 210 -9.56 17.06 -1.98
N TYR A 211 -10.09 16.04 -1.30
CA TYR A 211 -9.39 14.78 -1.10
C TYR A 211 -8.92 14.15 -2.41
N PHE A 212 -9.77 14.18 -3.43
CA PHE A 212 -9.52 13.57 -4.73
C PHE A 212 -8.71 14.48 -5.68
N SER A 213 -8.75 15.80 -5.46
CA SER A 213 -8.06 16.79 -6.28
C SER A 213 -6.69 17.20 -5.73
N ARG A 214 -6.41 16.88 -4.45
CA ARG A 214 -5.11 17.17 -3.85
C ARG A 214 -3.97 16.44 -4.58
N PRO A 215 -2.76 17.03 -4.66
CA PRO A 215 -1.61 16.38 -5.28
C PRO A 215 -1.31 14.98 -4.74
N GLY A 216 -1.37 14.85 -3.43
CA GLY A 216 -1.06 13.63 -2.71
C GLY A 216 -1.98 12.45 -3.00
N PHE A 217 -3.18 12.66 -3.60
CA PHE A 217 -4.08 11.54 -3.91
C PHE A 217 -3.46 10.54 -4.90
N ALA A 218 -2.91 11.05 -6.00
CA ALA A 218 -2.21 10.21 -6.96
C ALA A 218 -0.93 9.60 -6.38
N TRP A 219 -0.21 10.37 -5.56
CA TRP A 219 1.07 9.95 -4.98
C TRP A 219 0.91 8.87 -3.90
N GLY A 220 -0.13 8.95 -3.07
CA GLY A 220 -0.49 7.91 -2.10
C GLY A 220 -0.79 6.58 -2.80
N GLY A 221 -1.56 6.63 -3.90
CA GLY A 221 -1.82 5.44 -4.72
C GLY A 221 -0.57 4.78 -5.29
N MET A 222 0.50 5.53 -5.60
CA MET A 222 1.79 4.98 -6.02
C MET A 222 2.57 4.38 -4.83
N GLY A 223 2.44 4.94 -3.62
CA GLY A 223 3.03 4.39 -2.40
C GLY A 223 2.57 2.96 -2.09
N VAL A 224 1.29 2.68 -2.34
CA VAL A 224 0.75 1.30 -2.24
C VAL A 224 1.49 0.34 -3.19
N ALA A 225 1.80 0.79 -4.42
CA ALA A 225 2.55 -0.04 -5.38
C ALA A 225 3.98 -0.34 -4.89
N ALA A 226 4.61 0.56 -4.15
CA ALA A 226 5.91 0.29 -3.52
C ALA A 226 5.82 -0.86 -2.49
N CYS A 227 4.73 -0.96 -1.72
CA CYS A 227 4.49 -2.11 -0.84
C CYS A 227 4.37 -3.42 -1.63
N TRP A 228 3.62 -3.43 -2.73
CA TRP A 228 3.50 -4.63 -3.58
C TRP A 228 4.85 -5.07 -4.13
N LEU A 229 5.65 -4.11 -4.62
CA LEU A 229 6.98 -4.41 -5.15
C LEU A 229 7.92 -4.96 -4.07
N GLY A 230 7.85 -4.43 -2.85
CA GLY A 230 8.61 -4.92 -1.70
C GLY A 230 8.32 -6.40 -1.40
N GLY A 231 7.04 -6.77 -1.39
CA GLY A 231 6.62 -8.17 -1.27
C GLY A 231 7.17 -9.05 -2.40
N ALA A 232 7.14 -8.58 -3.66
CA ALA A 232 7.68 -9.31 -4.80
C ALA A 232 9.22 -9.48 -4.72
N VAL A 233 9.93 -8.45 -4.25
CA VAL A 233 11.38 -8.55 -3.98
C VAL A 233 11.67 -9.62 -2.95
N ALA A 234 10.87 -9.71 -1.88
CA ALA A 234 11.04 -10.77 -0.88
C ALA A 234 10.79 -12.18 -1.45
N VAL A 235 9.75 -12.35 -2.28
CA VAL A 235 9.49 -13.62 -2.99
C VAL A 235 10.67 -14.00 -3.89
N ALA A 236 11.25 -13.05 -4.60
CA ALA A 236 12.42 -13.27 -5.45
C ALA A 236 13.68 -13.64 -4.62
N ARG A 237 13.87 -12.99 -3.47
CA ARG A 237 14.95 -13.33 -2.52
C ARG A 237 14.81 -14.76 -2.01
N ASP A 238 13.61 -15.17 -1.58
CA ASP A 238 13.34 -16.54 -1.16
C ASP A 238 13.67 -17.55 -2.27
N TYR A 239 13.35 -17.21 -3.53
CA TYR A 239 13.66 -18.06 -4.66
C TYR A 239 15.18 -18.19 -4.89
N LYS A 240 15.89 -17.06 -4.99
CA LYS A 240 17.35 -17.02 -5.13
C LYS A 240 18.03 -17.85 -4.04
N GLU A 241 17.61 -17.72 -2.80
CA GLU A 241 18.19 -18.44 -1.67
C GLU A 241 17.89 -19.92 -1.71
N SER A 242 16.69 -20.30 -2.16
CA SER A 242 16.37 -21.73 -2.32
C SER A 242 17.25 -22.40 -3.37
N LEU A 243 17.63 -21.68 -4.44
CA LEU A 243 18.57 -22.18 -5.45
C LEU A 243 19.99 -22.26 -4.89
N ALA A 244 20.46 -21.23 -4.18
CA ALA A 244 21.79 -21.24 -3.55
C ALA A 244 21.92 -22.38 -2.53
N ALA A 245 20.94 -22.55 -1.65
CA ALA A 245 20.94 -23.64 -0.67
C ALA A 245 20.84 -25.04 -1.30
N ALA A 246 20.27 -25.16 -2.50
CA ALA A 246 20.28 -26.40 -3.26
C ALA A 246 21.67 -26.68 -3.85
N ALA A 247 22.33 -25.66 -4.42
CA ALA A 247 23.68 -25.75 -4.97
C ALA A 247 24.72 -26.13 -3.89
N GLU A 248 24.65 -25.56 -2.69
CA GLU A 248 25.49 -25.94 -1.55
C GLU A 248 25.36 -27.45 -1.19
N LYS A 249 24.24 -28.07 -1.51
CA LYS A 249 23.98 -29.50 -1.33
C LYS A 249 24.28 -30.33 -2.58
N GLY A 250 25.01 -29.76 -3.54
CA GLY A 250 25.40 -30.42 -4.78
C GLY A 250 24.27 -30.55 -5.81
N ARG A 251 23.20 -29.78 -5.69
CA ARG A 251 22.08 -29.73 -6.65
C ARG A 251 22.10 -28.39 -7.38
N GLU A 252 22.91 -28.30 -8.41
CA GLU A 252 23.03 -27.09 -9.22
C GLU A 252 21.69 -26.73 -9.88
N PRO A 253 21.33 -25.45 -9.94
CA PRO A 253 20.17 -24.99 -10.67
C PRO A 253 20.27 -25.34 -12.16
N ASP A 254 19.22 -25.89 -12.73
CA ASP A 254 19.15 -26.12 -14.15
C ASP A 254 18.91 -24.81 -14.95
N GLN A 255 18.98 -24.90 -16.27
CA GLN A 255 18.80 -23.75 -17.15
C GLN A 255 17.40 -23.13 -17.05
N ILE A 256 16.36 -23.87 -16.66
CA ILE A 256 15.00 -23.36 -16.50
C ILE A 256 14.91 -22.52 -15.23
N ALA A 257 15.46 -23.03 -14.12
CA ALA A 257 15.55 -22.27 -12.87
C ALA A 257 16.36 -20.96 -13.03
N LEU A 258 17.49 -21.04 -13.74
CA LEU A 258 18.30 -19.85 -14.02
C LEU A 258 17.58 -18.86 -14.94
N ALA A 259 16.85 -19.32 -15.96
CA ALA A 259 16.05 -18.49 -16.83
C ALA A 259 14.94 -17.76 -16.05
N ALA A 260 14.23 -18.46 -15.16
CA ALA A 260 13.22 -17.87 -14.31
C ALA A 260 13.80 -16.82 -13.34
N LEU A 261 14.97 -17.10 -12.75
CA LEU A 261 15.68 -16.14 -11.91
C LEU A 261 16.10 -14.90 -12.69
N GLY A 262 16.66 -15.08 -13.90
CA GLY A 262 17.07 -13.98 -14.79
C GLY A 262 15.89 -13.13 -15.26
N GLU A 263 14.73 -13.74 -15.57
CA GLU A 263 13.51 -13.00 -15.90
C GLU A 263 13.02 -12.20 -14.68
N THR A 264 13.01 -12.82 -13.50
CA THR A 264 12.63 -12.16 -12.24
C THR A 264 13.53 -10.96 -11.94
N ASP A 265 14.85 -11.10 -12.06
CA ASP A 265 15.81 -10.02 -11.88
C ASP A 265 15.54 -8.84 -12.83
N ARG A 266 15.37 -9.11 -14.11
CA ARG A 266 15.08 -8.09 -15.13
C ARG A 266 13.79 -7.34 -14.86
N ILE A 267 12.72 -8.04 -14.45
CA ILE A 267 11.43 -7.44 -14.10
C ILE A 267 11.58 -6.52 -12.88
N LEU A 268 12.17 -7.02 -11.80
CA LEU A 268 12.33 -6.25 -10.57
C LEU A 268 13.25 -5.05 -10.78
N THR A 269 14.39 -5.23 -11.44
CA THR A 269 15.34 -4.15 -11.72
C THR A 269 14.69 -3.01 -12.50
N SER A 270 13.96 -3.34 -13.59
CA SER A 270 13.30 -2.30 -14.40
C SER A 270 12.17 -1.60 -13.61
N THR A 271 11.44 -2.34 -12.78
CA THR A 271 10.33 -1.78 -12.00
C THR A 271 10.83 -0.89 -10.86
N LEU A 272 11.91 -1.29 -10.17
CA LEU A 272 12.56 -0.46 -9.14
C LEU A 272 13.08 0.86 -9.73
N GLN A 273 13.73 0.81 -10.91
CA GLN A 273 14.20 2.02 -11.61
C GLN A 273 13.03 2.92 -12.04
N TYR A 274 11.92 2.34 -12.49
CA TYR A 274 10.74 3.12 -12.85
C TYR A 274 10.14 3.84 -11.63
N LEU A 275 10.02 3.16 -10.49
CA LEU A 275 9.60 3.80 -9.24
C LEU A 275 10.55 4.91 -8.79
N ALA A 276 11.86 4.67 -8.80
CA ALA A 276 12.87 5.67 -8.47
C ALA A 276 12.72 6.93 -9.35
N ARG A 277 12.61 6.74 -10.67
CA ARG A 277 12.42 7.84 -11.61
C ARG A 277 11.12 8.59 -11.38
N THR A 278 10.04 7.88 -11.06
CA THR A 278 8.75 8.53 -10.77
C THR A 278 8.81 9.37 -9.50
N ALA A 279 9.50 8.89 -8.46
CA ALA A 279 9.73 9.67 -7.23
C ALA A 279 10.47 10.98 -7.53
N GLU A 280 11.50 10.95 -8.38
CA GLU A 280 12.20 12.16 -8.83
C GLU A 280 11.27 13.14 -9.58
N LEU A 281 10.36 12.63 -10.41
CA LEU A 281 9.39 13.47 -11.14
C LEU A 281 8.41 14.14 -10.17
N ILE A 282 7.98 13.45 -9.12
CA ILE A 282 7.11 14.00 -8.07
C ILE A 282 7.87 15.11 -7.33
N ASP A 283 9.06 14.80 -6.81
CA ASP A 283 9.85 15.72 -6.00
C ASP A 283 10.35 16.93 -6.80
N GLY A 284 10.58 16.74 -8.12
CA GLY A 284 10.94 17.82 -9.04
C GLY A 284 9.75 18.64 -9.56
N GLY A 285 8.50 18.35 -9.11
CA GLY A 285 7.31 19.09 -9.54
C GLY A 285 6.90 18.87 -11.01
N ALA A 286 7.42 17.81 -11.64
CA ALA A 286 7.17 17.54 -13.07
C ALA A 286 5.83 16.83 -13.35
N LEU A 287 5.06 16.50 -12.32
CA LEU A 287 3.73 15.90 -12.44
C LEU A 287 2.66 16.91 -12.02
N SER A 288 1.84 17.35 -12.97
CA SER A 288 0.75 18.27 -12.70
C SER A 288 -0.49 17.55 -12.16
N ASN A 289 -1.22 18.21 -11.26
CA ASN A 289 -2.49 17.71 -10.72
C ASN A 289 -3.70 18.10 -11.57
N ALA A 290 -3.50 18.78 -12.69
CA ALA A 290 -4.58 19.11 -13.62
C ALA A 290 -5.23 17.82 -14.15
N GLY A 291 -6.48 17.59 -13.80
CA GLY A 291 -7.28 16.45 -14.28
C GLY A 291 -7.40 15.24 -13.34
N ALA A 292 -7.09 15.38 -12.06
CA ALA A 292 -7.53 14.42 -11.06
C ALA A 292 -9.06 14.50 -10.94
N LEU A 293 -9.71 13.40 -11.28
CA LEU A 293 -11.12 13.05 -11.08
C LEU A 293 -12.17 14.15 -11.37
N SER A 294 -12.61 14.22 -12.62
CA SER A 294 -14.03 14.51 -12.88
C SER A 294 -14.67 13.23 -13.45
N ASP A 295 -15.45 12.56 -12.65
CA ASP A 295 -16.37 11.54 -13.16
C ASP A 295 -17.28 12.22 -14.22
N GLY A 296 -16.99 11.99 -15.50
CA GLY A 296 -17.83 12.41 -16.63
C GLY A 296 -17.61 13.80 -17.20
N GLY A 297 -16.69 14.62 -16.71
CA GLY A 297 -16.35 15.94 -17.30
C GLY A 297 -15.44 15.82 -18.51
N ALA A 298 -15.64 16.67 -19.55
CA ALA A 298 -14.73 16.78 -20.68
C ALA A 298 -13.31 17.15 -20.18
N LEU A 299 -12.31 16.35 -20.55
CA LEU A 299 -10.90 16.64 -20.23
C LEU A 299 -10.53 17.98 -20.89
N PRO A 300 -9.82 18.89 -20.17
CA PRO A 300 -9.36 20.13 -20.77
C PRO A 300 -8.45 19.83 -21.96
N ASN A 301 -8.65 20.59 -23.05
CA ASN A 301 -7.82 20.47 -24.25
C ASN A 301 -6.38 20.87 -23.89
N ARG A 302 -5.47 19.90 -23.83
CA ARG A 302 -4.07 20.15 -23.46
C ARG A 302 -3.24 20.48 -24.69
N THR A 303 -2.54 21.59 -24.66
CA THR A 303 -1.53 21.94 -25.68
C THR A 303 -0.31 21.01 -25.56
N ALA A 304 0.28 20.63 -26.68
CA ALA A 304 1.51 19.84 -26.71
C ALA A 304 2.61 20.52 -25.88
N GLY A 305 3.15 19.81 -24.88
CA GLY A 305 4.15 20.32 -23.94
C GLY A 305 3.66 20.55 -22.50
N ALA A 306 2.39 20.25 -22.20
CA ALA A 306 1.88 20.33 -20.83
C ALA A 306 2.48 19.22 -19.93
N ASP A 307 2.69 19.55 -18.65
CA ASP A 307 3.16 18.61 -17.62
C ASP A 307 2.35 17.31 -17.60
N ARG A 308 3.01 16.20 -17.33
CA ARG A 308 2.36 14.89 -17.19
C ARG A 308 1.34 14.93 -16.07
N SER A 309 0.15 14.36 -16.29
CA SER A 309 -0.84 14.21 -15.25
C SER A 309 -0.37 13.23 -14.19
N ALA A 310 -0.37 13.65 -12.93
CA ALA A 310 -0.06 12.80 -11.79
C ALA A 310 -0.95 11.55 -11.72
N TRP A 311 -2.23 11.69 -12.08
CA TRP A 311 -3.16 10.57 -12.09
C TRP A 311 -2.86 9.54 -13.19
N SER A 312 -2.53 9.98 -14.40
CA SER A 312 -2.10 9.05 -15.47
C SER A 312 -0.81 8.33 -15.10
N GLU A 313 0.12 9.02 -14.44
CA GLU A 313 1.34 8.38 -13.96
C GLU A 313 1.04 7.38 -12.83
N ALA A 314 0.11 7.67 -11.93
CA ALA A 314 -0.33 6.72 -10.92
C ALA A 314 -0.93 5.44 -11.53
N LEU A 315 -1.76 5.58 -12.55
CA LEU A 315 -2.30 4.41 -13.28
C LEU A 315 -1.18 3.59 -13.94
N ARG A 316 -0.19 4.24 -14.58
CA ARG A 316 0.98 3.56 -15.17
C ARG A 316 1.82 2.83 -14.14
N VAL A 317 2.17 3.49 -13.06
CA VAL A 317 2.98 2.91 -11.97
C VAL A 317 2.27 1.71 -11.37
N ARG A 318 1.01 1.88 -10.98
CA ARG A 318 0.22 0.80 -10.37
C ARG A 318 0.06 -0.39 -11.30
N GLY A 319 -0.29 -0.16 -12.57
CA GLY A 319 -0.44 -1.23 -13.56
C GLY A 319 0.88 -1.96 -13.85
N THR A 320 1.98 -1.22 -14.01
CA THR A 320 3.31 -1.79 -14.24
C THR A 320 3.77 -2.64 -13.06
N VAL A 321 3.62 -2.12 -11.83
CA VAL A 321 4.02 -2.86 -10.63
C VAL A 321 3.12 -4.08 -10.41
N ALA A 322 1.81 -3.96 -10.60
CA ALA A 322 0.90 -5.10 -10.47
C ALA A 322 1.26 -6.23 -11.44
N ALA A 323 1.51 -5.90 -12.71
CA ALA A 323 1.94 -6.88 -13.72
C ALA A 323 3.29 -7.53 -13.34
N ALA A 324 4.25 -6.75 -12.84
CA ALA A 324 5.53 -7.24 -12.37
C ALA A 324 5.36 -8.23 -11.20
N VAL A 325 4.55 -7.87 -10.20
CA VAL A 325 4.23 -8.71 -9.03
C VAL A 325 3.59 -10.02 -9.47
N GLU A 326 2.56 -9.98 -10.30
CA GLU A 326 1.87 -11.19 -10.78
C GLU A 326 2.82 -12.11 -11.55
N ARG A 327 3.71 -11.53 -12.37
CA ARG A 327 4.68 -12.31 -13.11
C ARG A 327 5.72 -12.95 -12.19
N VAL A 328 6.23 -12.25 -11.19
CA VAL A 328 7.16 -12.80 -10.17
C VAL A 328 6.50 -13.91 -9.39
N LEU A 329 5.26 -13.72 -8.90
CA LEU A 329 4.52 -14.78 -8.20
C LEU A 329 4.36 -16.04 -9.06
N SER A 330 4.03 -15.87 -10.35
CA SER A 330 3.87 -16.96 -11.29
C SER A 330 5.21 -17.68 -11.54
N LEU A 331 6.28 -16.95 -11.86
CA LEU A 331 7.61 -17.53 -12.14
C LEU A 331 8.13 -18.33 -10.95
N VAL A 332 8.10 -17.72 -9.77
CA VAL A 332 8.63 -18.34 -8.55
C VAL A 332 7.76 -19.52 -8.11
N GLY A 333 6.42 -19.36 -8.14
CA GLY A 333 5.51 -20.42 -7.76
C GLY A 333 5.65 -21.67 -8.66
N GLN A 334 5.77 -21.49 -9.98
CA GLN A 334 5.98 -22.58 -10.93
C GLN A 334 7.32 -23.30 -10.71
N ASN A 335 8.39 -22.57 -10.41
CA ASN A 335 9.73 -23.13 -10.26
C ASN A 335 9.99 -23.78 -8.88
N ARG A 336 9.39 -23.24 -7.82
CA ARG A 336 9.49 -23.84 -6.47
C ARG A 336 8.55 -25.04 -6.27
N GLY A 337 7.52 -25.14 -7.09
CA GLY A 337 6.52 -26.20 -7.00
C GLY A 337 5.62 -26.11 -5.76
N PRO A 338 4.85 -27.18 -5.46
CA PRO A 338 3.82 -27.14 -4.41
C PRO A 338 4.36 -27.24 -2.98
N ALA A 339 5.52 -27.86 -2.77
CA ALA A 339 6.00 -28.19 -1.43
C ALA A 339 6.21 -26.94 -0.54
N PRO A 340 6.86 -25.85 -0.98
CA PRO A 340 6.98 -24.66 -0.14
C PRO A 340 5.63 -23.98 0.14
N LEU A 341 4.68 -24.04 -0.77
CA LEU A 341 3.32 -23.52 -0.54
C LEU A 341 2.55 -24.32 0.51
N ALA A 342 2.92 -25.61 0.71
CA ALA A 342 2.23 -26.49 1.64
C ALA A 342 2.94 -26.61 3.01
N PHE A 343 4.27 -26.40 3.06
CA PHE A 343 5.08 -26.76 4.23
C PHE A 343 6.04 -25.66 4.71
N ASP A 344 6.13 -24.52 4.00
CA ASP A 344 6.93 -23.34 4.39
C ASP A 344 5.95 -22.19 4.69
N GLU A 345 5.54 -22.09 5.95
CA GLU A 345 4.51 -21.14 6.35
C GLU A 345 4.86 -19.67 5.99
N PRO A 346 6.07 -19.13 6.28
CA PRO A 346 6.42 -17.76 5.93
C PRO A 346 6.35 -17.49 4.41
N TYR A 347 6.79 -18.45 3.59
CA TYR A 347 6.68 -18.33 2.14
C TYR A 347 5.23 -18.41 1.65
N ALA A 348 4.47 -19.39 2.15
CA ALA A 348 3.06 -19.55 1.77
C ALA A 348 2.22 -18.34 2.16
N LYS A 349 2.44 -17.78 3.37
CA LYS A 349 1.82 -16.54 3.83
C LYS A 349 2.13 -15.39 2.88
N ARG A 350 3.40 -15.14 2.58
CA ARG A 350 3.84 -14.04 1.70
C ARG A 350 3.21 -14.12 0.31
N MET A 351 3.16 -15.33 -0.27
CA MET A 351 2.51 -15.56 -1.57
C MET A 351 1.01 -15.25 -1.52
N ALA A 352 0.30 -15.69 -0.48
CA ALA A 352 -1.13 -15.45 -0.31
C ALA A 352 -1.44 -13.98 -0.02
N ASP A 353 -0.68 -13.33 0.86
CA ASP A 353 -0.85 -11.93 1.23
C ASP A 353 -0.67 -11.02 0.01
N LEU A 354 0.41 -11.24 -0.74
CA LEU A 354 0.72 -10.42 -1.91
C LEU A 354 -0.29 -10.64 -3.05
N ALA A 355 -0.76 -11.88 -3.25
CA ALA A 355 -1.78 -12.19 -4.24
C ALA A 355 -3.11 -11.47 -3.94
N LEU A 356 -3.46 -11.26 -2.67
CA LEU A 356 -4.63 -10.48 -2.27
C LEU A 356 -4.34 -8.97 -2.35
N TYR A 357 -3.19 -8.52 -1.81
CA TYR A 357 -2.89 -7.08 -1.71
C TYR A 357 -2.84 -6.40 -3.07
N VAL A 358 -2.26 -7.05 -4.07
CA VAL A 358 -2.18 -6.50 -5.43
C VAL A 358 -3.55 -6.29 -6.08
N ARG A 359 -4.63 -6.92 -5.57
CA ARG A 359 -6.02 -6.70 -6.05
C ARG A 359 -6.58 -5.31 -5.74
N GLN A 360 -5.88 -4.47 -4.97
CA GLN A 360 -6.20 -3.04 -4.89
C GLN A 360 -5.94 -2.29 -6.22
N HIS A 361 -5.21 -2.88 -7.15
CA HIS A 361 -5.21 -2.49 -8.56
C HIS A 361 -6.45 -3.08 -9.24
N HIS A 362 -7.25 -2.23 -9.90
CA HIS A 362 -8.51 -2.66 -10.52
C HIS A 362 -8.30 -3.26 -11.94
N ALA A 363 -7.07 -3.68 -12.25
CA ALA A 363 -6.70 -4.34 -13.48
C ALA A 363 -7.22 -3.61 -14.74
N MET A 364 -7.96 -4.29 -15.60
CA MET A 364 -8.45 -3.73 -16.88
C MET A 364 -9.29 -2.46 -16.74
N ARG A 365 -9.88 -2.16 -15.59
CA ARG A 365 -10.61 -0.90 -15.36
C ARG A 365 -9.64 0.28 -15.28
N ASP A 366 -8.53 0.11 -14.56
CA ASP A 366 -7.48 1.13 -14.45
C ASP A 366 -6.78 1.29 -15.81
N ASP A 367 -6.50 0.19 -16.53
CA ASP A 367 -5.95 0.22 -17.87
C ASP A 367 -6.87 0.91 -18.88
N ALA A 368 -8.16 0.67 -18.83
CA ALA A 368 -9.14 1.34 -19.68
C ALA A 368 -9.18 2.85 -19.40
N GLN A 369 -9.09 3.25 -18.14
CA GLN A 369 -9.01 4.65 -17.76
C GLN A 369 -7.72 5.29 -18.29
N LEU A 370 -6.58 4.61 -18.17
CA LEU A 370 -5.31 5.06 -18.72
C LEU A 370 -5.37 5.16 -20.24
N GLY A 371 -5.93 4.15 -20.93
CA GLY A 371 -6.09 4.14 -22.39
C GLY A 371 -6.90 5.33 -22.89
N LYS A 372 -8.02 5.66 -22.21
CA LYS A 372 -8.80 6.87 -22.53
C LYS A 372 -7.96 8.15 -22.44
N ARG A 373 -7.11 8.28 -21.42
CA ARG A 373 -6.23 9.43 -21.25
C ARG A 373 -5.12 9.47 -22.31
N THR A 374 -4.57 8.32 -22.68
CA THR A 374 -3.58 8.18 -23.75
C THR A 374 -4.15 8.66 -25.09
N LEU A 375 -5.39 8.31 -25.42
CA LEU A 375 -6.08 8.77 -26.63
C LEU A 375 -6.25 10.29 -26.69
N THR A 376 -6.31 10.97 -25.55
CA THR A 376 -6.41 12.43 -25.46
C THR A 376 -5.05 13.13 -25.32
N GLY A 377 -3.93 12.41 -25.54
CA GLY A 377 -2.59 12.96 -25.56
C GLY A 377 -1.84 12.95 -24.23
N ASP A 378 -2.40 12.35 -23.17
CA ASP A 378 -1.72 12.24 -21.87
C ASP A 378 -0.82 10.99 -21.83
N HIS A 379 0.27 11.02 -22.60
CA HIS A 379 1.27 9.94 -22.68
C HIS A 379 2.69 10.51 -22.86
N PRO A 380 3.74 9.77 -22.45
CA PRO A 380 5.13 10.20 -22.53
C PRO A 380 5.83 9.87 -23.85
N TRP A 381 5.15 9.21 -24.79
CA TRP A 381 5.68 8.71 -26.07
C TRP A 381 4.88 9.19 -27.24
#